data_19097bd377dce63adf94bf2ebbfdbc4c
#
_entry.id   19097bd377dce63adf94bf2ebbfdbc4c
#
_cell.length_a   1.000
_cell.length_b   1.000
_cell.length_c   1.000
_cell.angle_alpha   90.00
_cell.angle_beta   90.00
_cell.angle_gamma   90.00
#
_symmetry.space_group_name_H-M   'P 1'
#
loop_
_entity.id
_entity.type
_entity.pdbx_description
1 polymer ?
#
loop_
_entity_poly.entity_id
_entity_poly.type
_entity_poly.pdbx_seq_one_letter_code
_entity_poly.pdbx_strand_id
1 'polypeptide(L)'
;MVFIWSYLSGGNAAYTLVQVAVNDLIILVAFAATVALLLGVSGVQIPYVTRQLSVVLFVVLPLVAGIITRTMVVKRKGKAYFEQVFVHKFDRYTTAGLLLTLVILFSFQGETILRNPLHIVLIAVPLILQTYFIFAIAFGWAKAWHLPYDIAAPAGMIGASNFFELAVAVAISLFGLQSGAALATTVGVLTEVPIMLSLVKIAKQTENKKFYNV
;
A
#
# COMPACT_ATOMS: atom_id res chain seq x y z
N MET A 1 -2.80 -6.25 -1.68
CA MET A 1 -1.75 -6.96 -0.89
C MET A 1 -2.11 -7.09 0.59
N VAL A 2 -2.59 -6.06 1.28
CA VAL A 2 -2.86 -6.02 2.73
C VAL A 2 -3.75 -7.16 3.25
N PHE A 3 -4.80 -7.53 2.52
CA PHE A 3 -5.66 -8.66 2.90
C PHE A 3 -4.90 -9.99 3.05
N ILE A 4 -3.90 -10.20 2.20
CA ILE A 4 -3.06 -11.41 2.27
C ILE A 4 -2.25 -11.41 3.55
N TRP A 5 -1.65 -10.27 3.92
CA TRP A 5 -0.86 -10.14 5.14
C TRP A 5 -1.71 -10.32 6.39
N SER A 6 -2.90 -9.72 6.41
CA SER A 6 -3.88 -9.91 7.48
C SER A 6 -4.31 -11.37 7.61
N TYR A 7 -4.67 -12.02 6.51
CA TYR A 7 -5.04 -13.45 6.50
C TYR A 7 -3.89 -14.33 7.01
N LEU A 8 -2.68 -14.11 6.50
CA LEU A 8 -1.50 -14.85 6.91
C LEU A 8 -1.15 -14.64 8.39
N SER A 9 -1.46 -13.49 8.97
CA SER A 9 -1.24 -13.22 10.40
C SER A 9 -2.38 -13.68 11.31
N GLY A 10 -3.44 -14.31 10.78
CA GLY A 10 -4.59 -14.74 11.57
C GLY A 10 -5.58 -13.62 11.90
N GLY A 11 -5.59 -12.55 11.11
CA GLY A 11 -6.47 -11.40 11.32
C GLY A 11 -7.93 -11.68 10.96
N ASN A 12 -8.83 -10.96 11.61
CA ASN A 12 -10.26 -10.99 11.34
C ASN A 12 -10.57 -10.29 10.01
N ALA A 13 -11.13 -11.04 9.06
CA ALA A 13 -11.39 -10.54 7.70
C ALA A 13 -12.37 -9.34 7.67
N ALA A 14 -13.40 -9.34 8.52
CA ALA A 14 -14.38 -8.25 8.58
C ALA A 14 -13.74 -6.95 9.09
N TYR A 15 -12.95 -7.03 10.16
CA TYR A 15 -12.20 -5.89 10.67
C TYR A 15 -11.14 -5.41 9.68
N THR A 16 -10.43 -6.32 9.05
CA THR A 16 -9.45 -5.97 8.00
C THR A 16 -10.10 -5.16 6.89
N LEU A 17 -11.29 -5.58 6.43
CA LEU A 17 -12.03 -4.85 5.40
C LEU A 17 -12.36 -3.42 5.82
N VAL A 18 -12.84 -3.24 7.06
CA VAL A 18 -13.18 -1.91 7.59
C VAL A 18 -11.93 -1.05 7.75
N GLN A 19 -10.86 -1.60 8.32
CA GLN A 19 -9.61 -0.88 8.53
C GLN A 19 -8.98 -0.44 7.19
N VAL A 20 -8.97 -1.32 6.18
CA VAL A 20 -8.49 -0.96 4.82
C VAL A 20 -9.36 0.13 4.22
N ALA A 21 -10.68 0.01 4.30
CA ALA A 21 -11.58 1.02 3.75
C ALA A 21 -11.38 2.41 4.39
N VAL A 22 -11.20 2.46 5.71
CA VAL A 22 -10.91 3.71 6.44
C VAL A 22 -9.53 4.25 6.06
N ASN A 23 -8.50 3.39 6.00
CA ASN A 23 -7.16 3.78 5.60
C ASN A 23 -7.14 4.35 4.17
N ASP A 24 -7.80 3.70 3.23
CA ASP A 24 -7.88 4.15 1.84
C ASP A 24 -8.60 5.50 1.72
N LEU A 25 -9.65 5.72 2.52
CA LEU A 25 -10.35 7.00 2.58
C LEU A 25 -9.44 8.11 3.12
N ILE A 26 -8.65 7.82 4.17
CA ILE A 26 -7.67 8.78 4.72
C ILE A 26 -6.58 9.07 3.69
N ILE A 27 -6.02 8.05 3.05
CA ILE A 27 -5.01 8.22 2.01
C ILE A 27 -5.55 9.07 0.86
N LEU A 28 -6.77 8.82 0.42
CA LEU A 28 -7.41 9.59 -0.64
C LEU A 28 -7.39 11.10 -0.37
N VAL A 29 -7.69 11.49 0.87
CA VAL A 29 -7.74 12.90 1.27
C VAL A 29 -6.35 13.44 1.59
N ALA A 30 -5.55 12.69 2.35
CA ALA A 30 -4.27 13.14 2.89
C ALA A 30 -3.12 13.05 1.90
N PHE A 31 -3.16 12.12 0.93
CA PHE A 31 -2.04 11.84 0.03
C PHE A 31 -1.58 13.07 -0.76
N ALA A 32 -2.50 13.75 -1.41
CA ALA A 32 -2.18 14.93 -2.22
C ALA A 32 -1.60 16.07 -1.37
N ALA A 33 -2.16 16.29 -0.19
CA ALA A 33 -1.69 17.31 0.74
C ALA A 33 -0.30 16.98 1.30
N THR A 34 -0.08 15.71 1.68
CA THR A 34 1.20 15.23 2.20
C THR A 34 2.31 15.30 1.14
N VAL A 35 2.02 14.84 -0.08
CA VAL A 35 2.98 14.94 -1.21
C VAL A 35 3.31 16.39 -1.52
N ALA A 36 2.31 17.28 -1.54
CA ALA A 36 2.54 18.71 -1.78
C ALA A 36 3.41 19.35 -0.70
N LEU A 37 3.17 19.02 0.57
CA LEU A 37 3.96 19.51 1.70
C LEU A 37 5.42 19.02 1.62
N LEU A 38 5.62 17.71 1.45
CA LEU A 38 6.97 17.13 1.41
C LEU A 38 7.80 17.61 0.22
N LEU A 39 7.19 17.74 -0.95
CA LEU A 39 7.86 18.30 -2.13
C LEU A 39 8.17 19.79 -1.96
N GLY A 40 7.28 20.55 -1.33
CA GLY A 40 7.53 21.95 -1.01
C GLY A 40 8.72 22.15 -0.07
N VAL A 41 8.84 21.28 0.95
CA VAL A 41 9.98 21.31 1.89
C VAL A 41 11.30 20.90 1.22
N SER A 42 11.26 19.96 0.27
CA SER A 42 12.47 19.51 -0.45
C SER A 42 12.94 20.48 -1.55
N GLY A 43 12.25 21.59 -1.76
CA GLY A 43 12.59 22.58 -2.78
C GLY A 43 12.36 22.13 -4.23
N VAL A 44 11.72 20.98 -4.42
CA VAL A 44 11.37 20.47 -5.75
C VAL A 44 10.18 21.23 -6.29
N GLN A 45 10.41 22.04 -7.33
CA GLN A 45 9.35 22.78 -8.01
C GLN A 45 8.68 21.90 -9.07
N ILE A 46 7.48 21.41 -8.76
CA ILE A 46 6.63 20.74 -9.74
C ILE A 46 5.55 21.73 -10.20
N PRO A 47 5.34 21.88 -11.51
CA PRO A 47 4.28 22.73 -12.02
C PRO A 47 2.94 22.36 -11.38
N TYR A 48 2.22 23.36 -10.89
CA TYR A 48 0.95 23.16 -10.18
C TYR A 48 -0.05 22.34 -11.01
N VAL A 49 -0.12 22.60 -12.31
CA VAL A 49 -1.01 21.89 -13.25
C VAL A 49 -0.68 20.40 -13.31
N THR A 50 0.61 20.04 -13.41
CA THR A 50 1.05 18.64 -13.49
C THR A 50 0.66 17.87 -12.21
N ARG A 51 0.84 18.48 -11.04
CA ARG A 51 0.46 17.90 -9.75
C ARG A 51 -1.04 17.64 -9.68
N GLN A 52 -1.85 18.65 -10.00
CA GLN A 52 -3.31 18.53 -9.98
C GLN A 52 -3.81 17.47 -10.98
N LEU A 53 -3.29 17.49 -12.20
CA LEU A 53 -3.66 16.55 -13.23
C LEU A 53 -3.33 15.10 -12.85
N SER A 54 -2.17 14.87 -12.24
CA SER A 54 -1.78 13.53 -11.75
C SER A 54 -2.74 13.00 -10.69
N VAL A 55 -3.10 13.83 -9.70
CA VAL A 55 -4.07 13.42 -8.67
C VAL A 55 -5.44 13.15 -9.29
N VAL A 56 -5.91 13.99 -10.20
CA VAL A 56 -7.20 13.80 -10.85
C VAL A 56 -7.20 12.51 -11.69
N LEU A 57 -6.19 12.29 -12.51
CA LEU A 57 -6.15 11.12 -13.43
C LEU A 57 -5.91 9.80 -12.69
N PHE A 58 -5.03 9.77 -11.69
CA PHE A 58 -4.61 8.51 -11.07
C PHE A 58 -5.34 8.19 -9.76
N VAL A 59 -5.98 9.18 -9.14
CA VAL A 59 -6.72 8.97 -7.89
C VAL A 59 -8.20 9.22 -8.08
N VAL A 60 -8.59 10.44 -8.47
CA VAL A 60 -10.00 10.84 -8.49
C VAL A 60 -10.80 10.09 -9.56
N LEU A 61 -10.28 10.00 -10.78
CA LEU A 61 -10.98 9.36 -11.89
C LEU A 61 -11.23 7.86 -11.65
N PRO A 62 -10.23 7.04 -11.25
CA PRO A 62 -10.47 5.63 -10.93
C PRO A 62 -11.43 5.43 -9.76
N LEU A 63 -11.33 6.29 -8.73
CA LEU A 63 -12.23 6.23 -7.58
C LEU A 63 -13.68 6.50 -7.98
N VAL A 64 -13.93 7.59 -8.72
CA VAL A 64 -15.28 7.95 -9.19
C VAL A 64 -15.84 6.83 -10.07
N ALA A 65 -15.04 6.29 -11.00
CA ALA A 65 -15.43 5.16 -11.83
C ALA A 65 -15.78 3.93 -10.98
N GLY A 66 -14.99 3.63 -9.95
CA GLY A 66 -15.23 2.53 -9.01
C GLY A 66 -16.53 2.72 -8.21
N ILE A 67 -16.77 3.92 -7.67
CA ILE A 67 -18.00 4.24 -6.94
C ILE A 67 -19.23 4.11 -7.84
N ILE A 68 -19.17 4.66 -9.04
CA ILE A 68 -20.28 4.57 -10.02
C ILE A 68 -20.55 3.11 -10.36
N THR A 69 -19.52 2.33 -10.70
CA THR A 69 -19.64 0.92 -11.05
C THR A 69 -20.23 0.12 -9.88
N ARG A 70 -19.69 0.30 -8.67
CA ARG A 70 -20.21 -0.35 -7.47
C ARG A 70 -21.69 -0.03 -7.26
N THR A 71 -22.04 1.24 -7.32
CA THR A 71 -23.42 1.69 -7.09
C THR A 71 -24.38 1.12 -8.15
N MET A 72 -23.96 1.10 -9.42
CA MET A 72 -24.78 0.54 -10.50
C MET A 72 -24.96 -0.98 -10.33
N VAL A 73 -23.90 -1.71 -10.04
CA VAL A 73 -23.97 -3.18 -9.91
C VAL A 73 -24.76 -3.58 -8.66
N VAL A 74 -24.53 -2.90 -7.53
CA VAL A 74 -25.27 -3.18 -6.29
C VAL A 74 -26.75 -2.87 -6.45
N LYS A 75 -27.12 -1.77 -7.12
CA LYS A 75 -28.54 -1.44 -7.40
C LYS A 75 -29.22 -2.46 -8.32
N ARG A 76 -28.48 -3.02 -9.30
CA ARG A 76 -29.07 -3.93 -10.29
C ARG A 76 -29.07 -5.39 -9.85
N LYS A 77 -28.04 -5.85 -9.16
CA LYS A 77 -27.80 -7.29 -8.87
C LYS A 77 -27.62 -7.60 -7.38
N GLY A 78 -27.65 -6.58 -6.52
CA GLY A 78 -27.47 -6.75 -5.09
C GLY A 78 -26.02 -6.76 -4.62
N LYS A 79 -25.83 -6.54 -3.30
CA LYS A 79 -24.50 -6.44 -2.66
C LYS A 79 -23.76 -7.77 -2.70
N ALA A 80 -24.43 -8.89 -2.44
CA ALA A 80 -23.82 -10.22 -2.45
C ALA A 80 -23.22 -10.57 -3.83
N TYR A 81 -23.93 -10.27 -4.91
CA TYR A 81 -23.41 -10.48 -6.26
C TYR A 81 -22.17 -9.62 -6.54
N PHE A 82 -22.18 -8.36 -6.08
CA PHE A 82 -21.02 -7.49 -6.27
C PHE A 82 -19.78 -8.06 -5.58
N GLU A 83 -19.89 -8.44 -4.31
CA GLU A 83 -18.77 -8.91 -3.49
C GLU A 83 -18.27 -10.30 -3.90
N GLN A 84 -19.17 -11.24 -4.18
CA GLN A 84 -18.83 -12.65 -4.41
C GLN A 84 -18.56 -13.01 -5.88
N VAL A 85 -19.12 -12.25 -6.81
CA VAL A 85 -19.03 -12.60 -8.24
C VAL A 85 -18.36 -11.48 -9.05
N PHE A 86 -18.83 -10.25 -8.90
CA PHE A 86 -18.39 -9.16 -9.77
C PHE A 86 -16.93 -8.79 -9.53
N VAL A 87 -16.54 -8.58 -8.27
CA VAL A 87 -15.15 -8.22 -7.90
C VAL A 87 -14.18 -9.30 -8.33
N HIS A 88 -14.50 -10.56 -8.07
CA HIS A 88 -13.61 -11.70 -8.39
C HIS A 88 -13.37 -11.89 -9.89
N LYS A 89 -14.24 -11.37 -10.76
CA LYS A 89 -13.97 -11.40 -12.20
C LYS A 89 -12.76 -10.55 -12.60
N PHE A 90 -12.45 -9.54 -11.81
CA PHE A 90 -11.32 -8.64 -12.07
C PHE A 90 -10.01 -9.08 -11.44
N ASP A 91 -10.02 -10.07 -10.55
CA ASP A 91 -8.81 -10.54 -9.84
C ASP A 91 -7.68 -10.91 -10.81
N ARG A 92 -8.01 -11.63 -11.90
CA ARG A 92 -7.03 -12.00 -12.92
C ARG A 92 -6.46 -10.78 -13.66
N TYR A 93 -7.32 -9.82 -14.01
CA TYR A 93 -6.90 -8.60 -14.70
C TYR A 93 -6.07 -7.71 -13.79
N THR A 94 -6.45 -7.59 -12.52
CA THR A 94 -5.70 -6.84 -11.51
C THR A 94 -4.33 -7.47 -11.30
N THR A 95 -4.26 -8.79 -11.12
CA THR A 95 -2.99 -9.51 -10.96
C THR A 95 -2.12 -9.40 -12.21
N ALA A 96 -2.70 -9.56 -13.41
CA ALA A 96 -1.97 -9.42 -14.67
C ALA A 96 -1.45 -7.98 -14.85
N GLY A 97 -2.26 -6.97 -14.55
CA GLY A 97 -1.87 -5.56 -14.58
C GLY A 97 -0.74 -5.25 -13.61
N LEU A 98 -0.82 -5.77 -12.37
CA LEU A 98 0.24 -5.63 -11.38
C LEU A 98 1.55 -6.26 -11.87
N LEU A 99 1.51 -7.50 -12.35
CA LEU A 99 2.69 -8.19 -12.87
C LEU A 99 3.28 -7.46 -14.08
N LEU A 100 2.44 -6.98 -15.00
CA LEU A 100 2.89 -6.19 -16.14
C LEU A 100 3.57 -4.89 -15.70
N THR A 101 3.00 -4.19 -14.72
CA THR A 101 3.60 -2.98 -14.15
C THR A 101 4.97 -3.28 -13.56
N LEU A 102 5.11 -4.38 -12.80
CA LEU A 102 6.39 -4.81 -12.24
C LEU A 102 7.41 -5.12 -13.35
N VAL A 103 7.02 -5.86 -14.38
CA VAL A 103 7.90 -6.17 -15.51
C VAL A 103 8.38 -4.88 -16.20
N ILE A 104 7.47 -3.94 -16.44
CA ILE A 104 7.81 -2.64 -17.05
C ILE A 104 8.79 -1.87 -16.15
N LEU A 105 8.50 -1.75 -14.86
CA LEU A 105 9.38 -1.04 -13.90
C LEU A 105 10.78 -1.65 -13.85
N PHE A 106 10.86 -2.98 -13.75
CA PHE A 106 12.17 -3.65 -13.74
C PHE A 106 12.90 -3.53 -15.06
N SER A 107 12.20 -3.54 -16.20
CA SER A 107 12.80 -3.33 -17.51
C SER A 107 13.45 -1.95 -17.64
N PHE A 108 12.83 -0.93 -17.09
CA PHE A 108 13.35 0.45 -17.13
C PHE A 108 14.36 0.78 -16.04
N GLN A 109 14.23 0.17 -14.87
CA GLN A 109 15.09 0.44 -13.71
C GLN A 109 16.20 -0.59 -13.52
N GLY A 110 16.13 -1.74 -14.21
CA GLY A 110 17.04 -2.86 -14.00
C GLY A 110 18.52 -2.49 -14.18
N GLU A 111 18.85 -1.71 -15.21
CA GLU A 111 20.21 -1.24 -15.43
C GLU A 111 20.71 -0.34 -14.29
N THR A 112 19.87 0.58 -13.81
CA THR A 112 20.19 1.46 -12.68
C THR A 112 20.41 0.66 -11.39
N ILE A 113 19.57 -0.34 -11.16
CA ILE A 113 19.66 -1.25 -10.00
C ILE A 113 20.98 -2.01 -10.04
N LEU A 114 21.36 -2.58 -11.17
CA LEU A 114 22.58 -3.36 -11.31
C LEU A 114 23.86 -2.51 -11.25
N ARG A 115 23.83 -1.30 -11.82
CA ARG A 115 24.99 -0.40 -11.83
C ARG A 115 25.24 0.31 -10.51
N ASN A 116 24.21 0.52 -9.69
CA ASN A 116 24.29 1.32 -8.48
C ASN A 116 23.76 0.58 -7.24
N PRO A 117 24.32 -0.56 -6.85
CA PRO A 117 23.80 -1.36 -5.72
C PRO A 117 23.83 -0.59 -4.40
N LEU A 118 24.79 0.33 -4.21
CA LEU A 118 24.84 1.16 -3.02
C LEU A 118 23.62 2.08 -2.88
N HIS A 119 23.17 2.69 -3.99
CA HIS A 119 21.94 3.52 -3.97
C HIS A 119 20.72 2.71 -3.61
N ILE A 120 20.63 1.45 -4.07
CA ILE A 120 19.53 0.55 -3.73
C ILE A 120 19.51 0.26 -2.23
N VAL A 121 20.67 -0.03 -1.65
CA VAL A 121 20.78 -0.25 -0.19
C VAL A 121 20.41 1.01 0.59
N LEU A 122 20.91 2.17 0.17
CA LEU A 122 20.58 3.45 0.82
C LEU A 122 19.08 3.80 0.78
N ILE A 123 18.37 3.37 -0.27
CA ILE A 123 16.91 3.52 -0.36
C ILE A 123 16.20 2.43 0.46
N ALA A 124 16.66 1.19 0.37
CA ALA A 124 16.03 0.05 1.03
C ALA A 124 16.08 0.16 2.56
N VAL A 125 17.22 0.56 3.14
CA VAL A 125 17.40 0.62 4.60
C VAL A 125 16.38 1.52 5.29
N PRO A 126 16.16 2.79 4.88
CA PRO A 126 15.12 3.62 5.47
C PRO A 126 13.72 3.03 5.34
N LEU A 127 13.39 2.43 4.18
CA LEU A 127 12.08 1.81 3.95
C LEU A 127 11.87 0.61 4.87
N ILE A 128 12.88 -0.24 5.04
CA ILE A 128 12.85 -1.36 5.96
C ILE A 128 12.63 -0.88 7.39
N LEU A 129 13.43 0.07 7.85
CA LEU A 129 13.32 0.63 9.19
C LEU A 129 11.95 1.27 9.44
N GLN A 130 11.44 2.05 8.48
CA GLN A 130 10.11 2.66 8.53
C GLN A 130 9.03 1.60 8.69
N THR A 131 9.06 0.55 7.89
CA THR A 131 8.04 -0.52 7.90
C THR A 131 7.99 -1.22 9.26
N TYR A 132 9.15 -1.61 9.81
CA TYR A 132 9.21 -2.20 11.15
C TYR A 132 8.76 -1.24 12.24
N PHE A 133 9.15 0.02 12.15
CA PHE A 133 8.82 1.05 13.13
C PHE A 133 7.31 1.32 13.16
N ILE A 134 6.67 1.48 11.99
CA ILE A 134 5.22 1.70 11.90
C ILE A 134 4.46 0.47 12.38
N PHE A 135 4.91 -0.74 12.01
CA PHE A 135 4.33 -1.97 12.54
C PHE A 135 4.39 -2.01 14.08
N ALA A 136 5.55 -1.72 14.66
CA ALA A 136 5.73 -1.73 16.12
C ALA A 136 4.83 -0.72 16.82
N ILE A 137 4.66 0.48 16.25
CA ILE A 137 3.75 1.50 16.78
C ILE A 137 2.29 1.01 16.69
N ALA A 138 1.83 0.61 15.50
CA ALA A 138 0.43 0.26 15.30
C ALA A 138 0.04 -1.00 16.09
N PHE A 139 0.86 -2.04 16.04
CA PHE A 139 0.65 -3.29 16.75
C PHE A 139 0.78 -3.10 18.27
N GLY A 140 1.80 -2.34 18.71
CA GLY A 140 2.02 -2.03 20.12
C GLY A 140 0.90 -1.16 20.70
N TRP A 141 0.40 -0.19 19.94
CA TRP A 141 -0.74 0.64 20.35
C TRP A 141 -2.02 -0.18 20.49
N ALA A 142 -2.33 -1.02 19.49
CA ALA A 142 -3.46 -1.93 19.56
C ALA A 142 -3.39 -2.85 20.79
N LYS A 143 -2.20 -3.36 21.12
CA LYS A 143 -1.94 -4.14 22.33
C LYS A 143 -2.14 -3.30 23.60
N ALA A 144 -1.66 -2.07 23.65
CA ALA A 144 -1.83 -1.18 24.79
C ALA A 144 -3.30 -0.84 25.06
N TRP A 145 -4.14 -0.81 24.01
CA TRP A 145 -5.58 -0.64 24.12
C TRP A 145 -6.35 -1.95 24.38
N HIS A 146 -5.64 -3.03 24.67
CA HIS A 146 -6.21 -4.35 24.96
C HIS A 146 -7.12 -4.88 23.85
N LEU A 147 -6.83 -4.52 22.59
CA LEU A 147 -7.55 -5.07 21.43
C LEU A 147 -7.16 -6.54 21.24
N PRO A 148 -8.11 -7.42 20.87
CA PRO A 148 -7.81 -8.82 20.62
C PRO A 148 -6.80 -8.95 19.46
N TYR A 149 -6.04 -10.06 19.47
CA TYR A 149 -4.96 -10.30 18.53
C TYR A 149 -5.41 -10.23 17.06
N ASP A 150 -6.58 -10.79 16.76
CA ASP A 150 -7.17 -10.84 15.42
C ASP A 150 -7.57 -9.45 14.87
N ILE A 151 -7.59 -8.42 15.72
CA ILE A 151 -7.74 -7.00 15.35
C ILE A 151 -6.39 -6.29 15.35
N ALA A 152 -5.54 -6.56 16.34
CA ALA A 152 -4.25 -5.90 16.47
C ALA A 152 -3.28 -6.28 15.34
N ALA A 153 -3.25 -7.55 14.93
CA ALA A 153 -2.40 -8.01 13.85
C ALA A 153 -2.73 -7.32 12.51
N PRO A 154 -3.99 -7.28 12.04
CA PRO A 154 -4.35 -6.48 10.87
C PRO A 154 -3.97 -5.00 10.97
N ALA A 155 -4.19 -4.37 12.12
CA ALA A 155 -3.84 -2.96 12.33
C ALA A 155 -2.33 -2.72 12.12
N GLY A 156 -1.48 -3.59 12.67
CA GLY A 156 -0.04 -3.57 12.44
C GLY A 156 0.33 -3.78 10.98
N MET A 157 -0.29 -4.76 10.31
CA MET A 157 -0.02 -5.08 8.90
C MET A 157 -0.47 -3.97 7.94
N ILE A 158 -1.65 -3.38 8.17
CA ILE A 158 -2.17 -2.27 7.36
C ILE A 158 -1.29 -1.02 7.54
N GLY A 159 -0.92 -0.71 8.78
CA GLY A 159 -0.05 0.43 9.05
C GLY A 159 1.33 0.30 8.42
N ALA A 160 1.89 -0.91 8.37
CA ALA A 160 3.22 -1.18 7.83
C ALA A 160 3.24 -1.36 6.30
N SER A 161 2.14 -1.78 5.69
CA SER A 161 2.06 -1.96 4.23
C SER A 161 2.01 -0.62 3.52
N ASN A 162 2.82 -0.49 2.48
CA ASN A 162 2.88 0.72 1.67
C ASN A 162 2.03 0.56 0.42
N PHE A 163 1.46 1.67 -0.06
CA PHE A 163 0.68 1.70 -1.29
C PHE A 163 1.56 2.08 -2.48
N PHE A 164 2.52 1.19 -2.79
CA PHE A 164 3.54 1.46 -3.81
C PHE A 164 2.96 1.65 -5.21
N GLU A 165 1.86 1.01 -5.55
CA GLU A 165 1.22 1.13 -6.86
C GLU A 165 0.80 2.58 -7.16
N LEU A 166 0.21 3.26 -6.18
CA LEU A 166 -0.13 4.68 -6.29
C LEU A 166 1.12 5.55 -6.32
N ALA A 167 2.08 5.27 -5.44
CA ALA A 167 3.32 6.02 -5.34
C ALA A 167 4.13 5.95 -6.65
N VAL A 168 4.23 4.77 -7.28
CA VAL A 168 4.88 4.56 -8.58
C VAL A 168 4.18 5.39 -9.66
N ALA A 169 2.86 5.31 -9.77
CA ALA A 169 2.11 6.05 -10.78
C ALA A 169 2.33 7.55 -10.66
N VAL A 170 2.29 8.09 -9.45
CA VAL A 170 2.52 9.51 -9.17
C VAL A 170 3.99 9.88 -9.40
N ALA A 171 4.95 9.07 -8.95
CA ALA A 171 6.38 9.33 -9.14
C ALA A 171 6.75 9.41 -10.63
N ILE A 172 6.26 8.47 -11.44
CA ILE A 172 6.47 8.47 -12.89
C ILE A 172 5.83 9.69 -13.55
N SER A 173 4.63 10.05 -13.14
CA SER A 173 3.89 11.18 -13.72
C SER A 173 4.54 12.53 -13.41
N LEU A 174 5.11 12.69 -12.21
CA LEU A 174 5.70 13.94 -11.77
C LEU A 174 7.17 14.08 -12.17
N PHE A 175 7.93 12.99 -12.13
CA PHE A 175 9.39 13.04 -12.25
C PHE A 175 9.93 12.23 -13.45
N GLY A 176 9.06 11.45 -14.11
CA GLY A 176 9.45 10.57 -15.21
C GLY A 176 9.92 9.18 -14.77
N LEU A 177 9.95 8.27 -15.74
CA LEU A 177 10.17 6.85 -15.52
C LEU A 177 11.57 6.51 -15.00
N GLN A 178 12.59 7.28 -15.40
CA GLN A 178 14.00 7.08 -15.00
C GLN A 178 14.42 7.92 -13.79
N SER A 179 13.46 8.48 -13.08
CA SER A 179 13.76 9.33 -11.92
C SER A 179 14.16 8.52 -10.68
N GLY A 180 14.92 9.15 -9.78
CA GLY A 180 15.21 8.59 -8.46
C GLY A 180 13.95 8.30 -7.64
N ALA A 181 12.87 9.06 -7.85
CA ALA A 181 11.58 8.81 -7.21
C ALA A 181 10.95 7.50 -7.71
N ALA A 182 10.95 7.24 -9.02
CA ALA A 182 10.49 5.97 -9.59
C ALA A 182 11.36 4.80 -9.12
N LEU A 183 12.69 4.99 -9.02
CA LEU A 183 13.60 4.00 -8.48
C LEU A 183 13.27 3.68 -7.02
N ALA A 184 13.05 4.68 -6.18
CA ALA A 184 12.72 4.49 -4.76
C ALA A 184 11.44 3.68 -4.57
N THR A 185 10.41 3.94 -5.36
CA THR A 185 9.15 3.17 -5.31
C THR A 185 9.34 1.73 -5.79
N THR A 186 10.19 1.51 -6.81
CA THR A 186 10.54 0.16 -7.31
C THR A 186 11.28 -0.65 -6.25
N VAL A 187 12.25 -0.05 -5.57
CA VAL A 187 12.96 -0.67 -4.44
C VAL A 187 11.99 -0.99 -3.30
N GLY A 188 11.02 -0.10 -3.05
CA GLY A 188 9.97 -0.31 -2.06
C GLY A 188 9.16 -1.57 -2.34
N VAL A 189 8.71 -1.77 -3.57
CA VAL A 189 7.97 -2.98 -3.98
C VAL A 189 8.80 -4.25 -3.74
N LEU A 190 10.10 -4.22 -4.07
CA LEU A 190 11.01 -5.36 -3.87
C LEU A 190 11.18 -5.72 -2.39
N THR A 191 11.28 -4.71 -1.53
CA THR A 191 11.54 -4.90 -0.11
C THR A 191 10.27 -5.24 0.67
N GLU A 192 9.09 -4.84 0.20
CA GLU A 192 7.82 -5.04 0.93
C GLU A 192 7.55 -6.51 1.24
N VAL A 193 7.60 -7.39 0.24
CA VAL A 193 7.21 -8.80 0.42
C VAL A 193 8.05 -9.52 1.47
N PRO A 194 9.39 -9.50 1.42
CA PRO A 194 10.22 -10.14 2.43
C PRO A 194 9.99 -9.58 3.84
N ILE A 195 9.83 -8.27 3.95
CA ILE A 195 9.62 -7.61 5.24
C ILE A 195 8.26 -7.98 5.81
N MET A 196 7.19 -7.89 5.02
CA MET A 196 5.85 -8.23 5.46
C MET A 196 5.73 -9.69 5.89
N LEU A 197 6.39 -10.62 5.20
CA LEU A 197 6.47 -12.01 5.63
C LEU A 197 7.17 -12.16 7.00
N SER A 198 8.23 -11.39 7.25
CA SER A 198 8.89 -11.36 8.55
C SER A 198 7.99 -10.81 9.66
N LEU A 199 7.21 -9.75 9.36
CA LEU A 199 6.26 -9.16 10.29
C LEU A 199 5.09 -10.12 10.60
N VAL A 200 4.59 -10.86 9.61
CA VAL A 200 3.62 -11.94 9.81
C VAL A 200 4.16 -12.98 10.81
N LYS A 201 5.44 -13.38 10.65
CA LYS A 201 6.09 -14.31 11.59
C LYS A 201 6.18 -13.74 13.00
N ILE A 202 6.57 -12.47 13.12
CA ILE A 202 6.67 -11.77 14.42
C ILE A 202 5.28 -11.70 15.10
N ALA A 203 4.25 -11.31 14.36
CA ALA A 203 2.88 -11.25 14.87
C ALA A 203 2.43 -12.62 15.38
N LYS A 204 2.58 -13.69 14.60
CA LYS A 204 2.22 -15.05 15.01
C LYS A 204 2.99 -15.56 16.22
N GLN A 205 4.27 -15.24 16.35
CA GLN A 205 5.04 -15.59 17.54
C GLN A 205 4.52 -14.89 18.81
N THR A 206 3.95 -13.69 18.63
CA THR A 206 3.35 -12.94 19.73
C THR A 206 2.01 -13.53 20.16
N GLU A 207 1.19 -14.00 19.21
CA GLU A 207 -0.05 -14.74 19.49
C GLU A 207 0.21 -15.96 20.35
N ASN A 208 1.18 -16.80 19.95
CA ASN A 208 1.54 -18.04 20.64
C ASN A 208 2.12 -17.82 22.06
N LYS A 209 2.67 -16.63 22.35
CA LYS A 209 3.24 -16.28 23.65
C LYS A 209 2.21 -15.68 24.62
N LYS A 210 0.92 -15.98 24.43
CA LYS A 210 -0.20 -15.34 25.16
C LYS A 210 -0.16 -13.83 25.00
N PHE A 211 -0.82 -13.32 23.98
CA PHE A 211 -0.88 -11.90 23.63
C PHE A 211 -1.28 -11.01 24.81
N TYR A 212 -2.13 -11.56 25.68
CA TYR A 212 -2.41 -11.06 27.02
C TYR A 212 -2.11 -12.17 28.04
N ASN A 213 -1.04 -12.03 28.82
CA ASN A 213 -0.95 -12.73 30.08
C ASN A 213 -1.96 -12.07 31.03
N VAL A 214 -3.15 -12.62 31.12
CA VAL A 214 -4.07 -12.45 32.25
C VAL A 214 -4.07 -13.74 33.04
#